data_379aa5a3a78910249c0fdc56856ac3f4
#
_entry.id   379aa5a3a78910249c0fdc56856ac3f4
#
_cell.length_a   1.000
_cell.length_b   1.000
_cell.length_c   1.000
_cell.angle_alpha   90.00
_cell.angle_beta   90.00
_cell.angle_gamma   90.00
#
_symmetry.space_group_name_H-M   'P 1'
#
loop_
_entity.id
_entity.type
_entity.pdbx_description
1 polymer ?
#
loop_
_entity_poly.entity_id
_entity_poly.type
_entity_poly.pdbx_seq_one_letter_code
_entity_poly.pdbx_strand_id
1 'polypeptide(L)'
;MFARWSAATVLATVLAVAPAHAESVANFYKHRQVDLIVGSGPGGGYDIYARLLARHLGKFIPGHPPIIVQNMPGSGSLRAVNFLYNLAPKDGTAIGTFTRNMPLIGLLGGNANVQFDPRKLTWLGSASSFVNDAYILIVRKDAPVKSIDEARRADLPGLVLGATADGGTGNDVPIILRDTIGLHVKQVVGYPDSASVFLAIERGEIHGRTVDLSTVKSVKPEWLNPDSDFRVLVQFARTSRHPDLPDVPTARELAKNEAARAVIELAELPYALSRPFAAPPGVPAARAKALQRAFLEMQSDPEYLEDATKVSVDVSPIGADEVLRAIDRIAVAPPELLDYARRLLAELRGGG
;
A
#
# COMPACT_ATOMS: atom_id res chain seq x y z
N MET A 1 -64.16 67.56 -8.24
CA MET A 1 -62.74 67.21 -8.10
C MET A 1 -62.69 65.78 -7.52
N PHE A 2 -62.59 64.78 -8.36
CA PHE A 2 -62.64 63.37 -7.93
C PHE A 2 -61.26 62.78 -8.15
N ALA A 3 -60.62 62.36 -7.04
CA ALA A 3 -59.30 61.66 -7.07
C ALA A 3 -59.55 60.14 -7.23
N ARG A 4 -59.02 59.62 -8.33
CA ARG A 4 -59.01 58.16 -8.59
C ARG A 4 -57.76 57.56 -7.97
N TRP A 5 -57.94 56.69 -7.00
CA TRP A 5 -56.87 55.84 -6.47
C TRP A 5 -56.78 54.55 -7.30
N SER A 6 -55.67 54.37 -7.97
CA SER A 6 -55.37 53.13 -8.68
C SER A 6 -54.63 52.19 -7.70
N ALA A 7 -55.25 51.06 -7.39
CA ALA A 7 -54.63 49.99 -6.61
C ALA A 7 -53.77 49.14 -7.57
N ALA A 8 -52.46 49.16 -7.37
CA ALA A 8 -51.50 48.29 -8.06
C ALA A 8 -51.43 46.96 -7.31
N THR A 9 -51.94 45.89 -7.91
CA THR A 9 -51.85 44.53 -7.37
C THR A 9 -50.45 43.96 -7.74
N VAL A 10 -49.58 43.80 -6.72
CA VAL A 10 -48.29 43.16 -6.86
C VAL A 10 -48.52 41.64 -6.81
N LEU A 11 -48.35 41.00 -7.94
CA LEU A 11 -48.41 39.50 -8.04
C LEU A 11 -47.05 38.94 -7.63
N ALA A 12 -46.95 38.45 -6.39
CA ALA A 12 -45.75 37.77 -5.88
C ALA A 12 -45.68 36.36 -6.48
N THR A 13 -44.80 36.14 -7.45
CA THR A 13 -44.48 34.82 -8.03
C THR A 13 -43.61 34.05 -7.04
N VAL A 14 -44.19 33.12 -6.31
CA VAL A 14 -43.45 32.15 -5.45
C VAL A 14 -42.81 31.14 -6.40
N LEU A 15 -41.51 31.27 -6.68
CA LEU A 15 -40.72 30.20 -7.30
C LEU A 15 -40.63 29.04 -6.32
N ALA A 16 -41.41 27.99 -6.57
CA ALA A 16 -41.28 26.70 -5.91
C ALA A 16 -39.95 26.08 -6.36
N VAL A 17 -38.91 26.19 -5.51
CA VAL A 17 -37.66 25.45 -5.67
C VAL A 17 -37.99 23.99 -5.39
N ALA A 18 -38.19 23.21 -6.46
CA ALA A 18 -38.32 21.75 -6.35
C ALA A 18 -37.05 21.21 -5.72
N PRO A 19 -37.10 20.34 -4.68
CA PRO A 19 -35.92 19.71 -4.15
C PRO A 19 -35.25 18.92 -5.27
N ALA A 20 -34.01 19.32 -5.64
CA ALA A 20 -33.18 18.54 -6.53
C ALA A 20 -32.98 17.17 -5.87
N HIS A 21 -33.68 16.15 -6.33
CA HIS A 21 -33.46 14.77 -5.88
C HIS A 21 -32.04 14.42 -6.28
N ALA A 22 -31.13 14.32 -5.27
CA ALA A 22 -29.78 13.85 -5.49
C ALA A 22 -29.86 12.48 -6.19
N GLU A 23 -29.15 12.31 -7.29
CA GLU A 23 -29.05 11.06 -8.04
C GLU A 23 -28.70 9.93 -7.06
N SER A 24 -29.47 8.82 -7.07
CA SER A 24 -29.16 7.69 -6.20
C SER A 24 -27.80 7.09 -6.56
N VAL A 25 -27.09 6.53 -5.59
CA VAL A 25 -25.78 5.90 -5.81
C VAL A 25 -25.87 4.82 -6.89
N ALA A 26 -26.96 4.03 -6.91
CA ALA A 26 -27.16 3.00 -7.92
C ALA A 26 -27.33 3.58 -9.34
N ASN A 27 -28.12 4.64 -9.49
CA ASN A 27 -28.26 5.30 -10.78
C ASN A 27 -26.97 5.92 -11.26
N PHE A 28 -26.19 6.52 -10.34
CA PHE A 28 -24.90 7.08 -10.66
C PHE A 28 -23.93 6.04 -11.25
N TYR A 29 -23.82 4.84 -10.65
CA TYR A 29 -22.89 3.83 -11.12
C TYR A 29 -23.38 2.96 -12.28
N LYS A 30 -24.69 2.90 -12.53
CA LYS A 30 -25.33 1.97 -13.50
C LYS A 30 -24.72 2.00 -14.92
N HIS A 31 -24.18 3.15 -15.34
CA HIS A 31 -23.62 3.33 -16.70
C HIS A 31 -22.20 3.90 -16.66
N ARG A 32 -21.51 3.73 -15.54
CA ARG A 32 -20.13 4.19 -15.34
C ARG A 32 -19.23 3.03 -15.00
N GLN A 33 -17.95 3.19 -15.27
CA GLN A 33 -16.90 2.32 -14.75
C GLN A 33 -16.22 2.99 -13.55
N VAL A 34 -15.50 2.19 -12.76
CA VAL A 34 -14.60 2.69 -11.73
C VAL A 34 -13.17 2.33 -12.14
N ASP A 35 -12.32 3.33 -12.28
CA ASP A 35 -10.90 3.14 -12.58
C ASP A 35 -10.14 2.85 -11.29
N LEU A 36 -9.43 1.71 -11.25
CA LEU A 36 -8.55 1.32 -10.15
C LEU A 36 -7.09 1.59 -10.55
N ILE A 37 -6.54 2.68 -10.03
CA ILE A 37 -5.16 3.09 -10.27
C ILE A 37 -4.22 2.28 -9.35
N VAL A 38 -3.26 1.58 -9.95
CA VAL A 38 -2.28 0.75 -9.22
C VAL A 38 -0.91 1.40 -9.28
N GLY A 39 -0.36 1.79 -8.14
CA GLY A 39 0.91 2.51 -8.03
C GLY A 39 2.16 1.66 -8.30
N SER A 40 2.00 0.45 -8.84
CA SER A 40 3.08 -0.46 -9.20
C SER A 40 2.90 -1.02 -10.61
N GLY A 41 3.98 -1.59 -11.17
CA GLY A 41 3.90 -2.35 -12.41
C GLY A 41 3.15 -3.69 -12.24
N PRO A 42 2.80 -4.34 -13.38
CA PRO A 42 2.09 -5.62 -13.36
C PRO A 42 2.86 -6.73 -12.64
N GLY A 43 2.13 -7.73 -12.09
CA GLY A 43 2.69 -8.97 -11.53
C GLY A 43 3.30 -8.85 -10.13
N GLY A 44 3.29 -7.67 -9.52
CA GLY A 44 3.69 -7.50 -8.11
C GLY A 44 2.51 -7.65 -7.15
N GLY A 45 2.80 -7.74 -5.83
CA GLY A 45 1.78 -7.96 -4.80
C GLY A 45 0.62 -6.95 -4.86
N TYR A 46 0.88 -5.66 -5.07
CA TYR A 46 -0.18 -4.66 -5.21
C TYR A 46 -1.05 -4.87 -6.46
N ASP A 47 -0.47 -5.29 -7.57
CA ASP A 47 -1.20 -5.59 -8.80
C ASP A 47 -2.06 -6.84 -8.67
N ILE A 48 -1.56 -7.89 -8.00
CA ILE A 48 -2.30 -9.12 -7.70
C ILE A 48 -3.55 -8.80 -6.88
N TYR A 49 -3.41 -8.05 -5.78
CA TYR A 49 -4.54 -7.62 -4.95
C TYR A 49 -5.52 -6.73 -5.71
N ALA A 50 -5.02 -5.80 -6.54
CA ALA A 50 -5.86 -4.91 -7.35
C ALA A 50 -6.72 -5.69 -8.35
N ARG A 51 -6.13 -6.67 -9.05
CA ARG A 51 -6.85 -7.51 -10.01
C ARG A 51 -7.84 -8.46 -9.34
N LEU A 52 -7.47 -9.00 -8.18
CA LEU A 52 -8.39 -9.80 -7.37
C LEU A 52 -9.61 -8.96 -6.95
N LEU A 53 -9.37 -7.79 -6.36
CA LEU A 53 -10.44 -6.86 -5.96
C LEU A 53 -11.30 -6.43 -7.15
N ALA A 54 -10.70 -6.11 -8.29
CA ALA A 54 -11.43 -5.63 -9.47
C ALA A 54 -12.44 -6.66 -10.02
N ARG A 55 -12.16 -7.96 -9.86
CA ARG A 55 -13.11 -9.02 -10.30
C ARG A 55 -14.36 -9.09 -9.44
N HIS A 56 -14.29 -8.70 -8.18
CA HIS A 56 -15.36 -8.90 -7.21
C HIS A 56 -16.05 -7.62 -6.76
N LEU A 57 -15.30 -6.50 -6.57
CA LEU A 57 -15.81 -5.27 -5.94
C LEU A 57 -17.07 -4.71 -6.61
N GLY A 58 -17.13 -4.76 -7.94
CA GLY A 58 -18.28 -4.24 -8.68
C GLY A 58 -19.62 -4.88 -8.30
N LYS A 59 -19.63 -6.15 -7.85
CA LYS A 59 -20.84 -6.85 -7.38
C LYS A 59 -21.47 -6.16 -6.17
N PHE A 60 -20.68 -5.51 -5.33
CA PHE A 60 -21.09 -4.93 -4.05
C PHE A 60 -21.36 -3.42 -4.13
N ILE A 61 -20.91 -2.75 -5.20
CA ILE A 61 -21.23 -1.34 -5.43
C ILE A 61 -22.65 -1.25 -6.01
N PRO A 62 -23.57 -0.44 -5.43
CA PRO A 62 -24.90 -0.23 -6.02
C PRO A 62 -24.79 0.28 -7.46
N GLY A 63 -25.46 -0.40 -8.40
CA GLY A 63 -25.36 -0.11 -9.83
C GLY A 63 -24.36 -0.99 -10.57
N HIS A 64 -23.58 -1.80 -9.85
CA HIS A 64 -22.67 -2.84 -10.35
C HIS A 64 -21.72 -2.39 -11.46
N PRO A 65 -20.92 -1.30 -11.24
CA PRO A 65 -20.00 -0.82 -12.24
C PRO A 65 -18.85 -1.81 -12.48
N PRO A 66 -18.36 -1.95 -13.72
CA PRO A 66 -17.09 -2.64 -13.97
C PRO A 66 -15.92 -1.87 -13.34
N ILE A 67 -14.93 -2.62 -12.83
CA ILE A 67 -13.71 -2.06 -12.26
C ILE A 67 -12.56 -2.28 -13.24
N ILE A 68 -11.93 -1.20 -13.69
CA ILE A 68 -10.86 -1.23 -14.70
C ILE A 68 -9.51 -0.94 -14.05
N VAL A 69 -8.60 -1.92 -14.08
CA VAL A 69 -7.26 -1.79 -13.49
C VAL A 69 -6.34 -1.03 -14.44
N GLN A 70 -5.67 0.00 -13.92
CA GLN A 70 -4.71 0.83 -14.64
C GLN A 70 -3.40 0.94 -13.84
N ASN A 71 -2.32 0.33 -14.31
CA ASN A 71 -1.02 0.43 -13.67
C ASN A 71 -0.39 1.82 -13.95
N MET A 72 0.04 2.48 -12.88
CA MET A 72 0.71 3.79 -12.92
C MET A 72 1.96 3.75 -12.02
N PRO A 73 2.99 2.99 -12.41
CA PRO A 73 4.23 2.93 -11.64
C PRO A 73 4.99 4.26 -11.64
N GLY A 74 5.87 4.44 -10.68
CA GLY A 74 6.78 5.56 -10.59
C GLY A 74 6.98 6.06 -9.16
N SER A 75 8.25 6.30 -8.82
CA SER A 75 8.71 6.83 -7.51
C SER A 75 8.06 6.13 -6.32
N GLY A 76 8.10 4.79 -6.27
CA GLY A 76 7.53 3.99 -5.18
C GLY A 76 6.03 4.19 -4.95
N SER A 77 5.25 4.41 -6.01
CA SER A 77 3.81 4.76 -6.03
C SER A 77 3.48 6.25 -5.87
N LEU A 78 4.45 7.13 -5.64
CA LEU A 78 4.18 8.56 -5.42
C LEU A 78 3.44 9.20 -6.61
N ARG A 79 3.79 8.80 -7.85
CA ARG A 79 3.08 9.24 -9.06
C ARG A 79 1.58 8.93 -9.00
N ALA A 80 1.24 7.70 -8.61
CA ALA A 80 -0.16 7.26 -8.55
C ALA A 80 -0.96 7.98 -7.46
N VAL A 81 -0.35 8.17 -6.27
CA VAL A 81 -1.02 8.87 -5.16
C VAL A 81 -1.22 10.34 -5.49
N ASN A 82 -0.22 11.03 -6.04
CA ASN A 82 -0.35 12.42 -6.47
C ASN A 82 -1.43 12.57 -7.54
N PHE A 83 -1.49 11.65 -8.52
CA PHE A 83 -2.54 11.62 -9.53
C PHE A 83 -3.92 11.42 -8.88
N LEU A 84 -4.06 10.41 -8.01
CA LEU A 84 -5.32 10.11 -7.32
C LEU A 84 -5.81 11.32 -6.51
N TYR A 85 -4.91 11.98 -5.79
CA TYR A 85 -5.24 13.07 -4.89
C TYR A 85 -5.63 14.36 -5.64
N ASN A 86 -4.90 14.71 -6.72
CA ASN A 86 -4.99 16.03 -7.36
C ASN A 86 -5.78 16.03 -8.67
N LEU A 87 -5.69 14.93 -9.45
CA LEU A 87 -6.14 14.92 -10.86
C LEU A 87 -7.28 13.94 -11.13
N ALA A 88 -7.41 12.85 -10.37
CA ALA A 88 -8.45 11.87 -10.58
C ALA A 88 -9.85 12.45 -10.30
N PRO A 89 -10.92 11.96 -10.98
CA PRO A 89 -12.29 12.37 -10.71
C PRO A 89 -12.66 12.19 -9.24
N LYS A 90 -13.24 13.24 -8.63
CA LYS A 90 -13.62 13.25 -7.20
C LYS A 90 -15.08 12.83 -6.99
N ASP A 91 -15.65 12.13 -7.94
CA ASP A 91 -17.06 11.74 -7.95
C ASP A 91 -17.31 10.31 -7.50
N GLY A 92 -16.27 9.54 -7.21
CA GLY A 92 -16.32 8.14 -6.81
C GLY A 92 -16.06 7.15 -7.95
N THR A 93 -15.73 7.62 -9.16
CA THR A 93 -15.36 6.76 -10.30
C THR A 93 -13.88 6.44 -10.37
N ALA A 94 -13.06 6.95 -9.44
CA ALA A 94 -11.66 6.61 -9.31
C ALA A 94 -11.34 6.12 -7.91
N ILE A 95 -10.60 5.03 -7.83
CA ILE A 95 -9.98 4.49 -6.61
C ILE A 95 -8.52 4.15 -6.90
N GLY A 96 -7.72 3.96 -5.87
CA GLY A 96 -6.31 3.62 -6.05
C GLY A 96 -5.78 2.73 -4.96
N THR A 97 -4.74 1.96 -5.31
CA THR A 97 -3.88 1.24 -4.37
C THR A 97 -2.43 1.61 -4.63
N PHE A 98 -1.65 1.70 -3.58
CA PHE A 98 -0.27 2.18 -3.62
C PHE A 98 0.53 1.60 -2.46
N THR A 99 1.85 1.81 -2.45
CA THR A 99 2.68 1.24 -1.38
C THR A 99 2.26 1.74 0.00
N ARG A 100 2.33 0.84 0.97
CA ARG A 100 1.96 1.06 2.39
C ARG A 100 2.71 2.21 3.06
N ASN A 101 3.88 2.58 2.52
CA ASN A 101 4.69 3.68 3.04
C ASN A 101 4.15 5.08 2.66
N MET A 102 3.22 5.18 1.71
CA MET A 102 2.71 6.48 1.27
C MET A 102 2.10 7.32 2.41
N PRO A 103 1.32 6.77 3.36
CA PRO A 103 0.86 7.54 4.51
C PRO A 103 2.00 8.12 5.35
N LEU A 104 3.05 7.36 5.64
CA LEU A 104 4.23 7.85 6.35
C LEU A 104 4.93 8.95 5.55
N ILE A 105 5.19 8.71 4.26
CA ILE A 105 5.84 9.69 3.36
C ILE A 105 5.04 11.00 3.30
N GLY A 106 3.71 10.92 3.22
CA GLY A 106 2.83 12.09 3.22
C GLY A 106 2.86 12.89 4.52
N LEU A 107 3.10 12.23 5.66
CA LEU A 107 3.17 12.89 6.98
C LEU A 107 4.55 13.47 7.28
N LEU A 108 5.63 12.89 6.74
CA LEU A 108 7.00 13.34 7.04
C LEU A 108 7.31 14.75 6.54
N GLY A 109 6.67 15.19 5.45
CA GLY A 109 6.96 16.51 4.86
C GLY A 109 8.36 16.64 4.28
N GLY A 110 8.75 17.85 3.90
CA GLY A 110 10.12 18.16 3.44
C GLY A 110 10.45 17.71 1.99
N ASN A 111 9.51 17.09 1.29
CA ASN A 111 9.68 16.69 -0.11
C ASN A 111 8.65 17.39 -1.00
N ALA A 112 9.10 18.30 -1.85
CA ALA A 112 8.23 19.06 -2.77
C ALA A 112 7.46 18.17 -3.77
N ASN A 113 7.93 16.96 -4.03
CA ASN A 113 7.25 16.00 -4.91
C ASN A 113 6.06 15.30 -4.21
N VAL A 114 5.94 15.38 -2.90
CA VAL A 114 4.80 14.84 -2.13
C VAL A 114 3.69 15.89 -2.14
N GLN A 115 2.66 15.66 -2.94
CA GLN A 115 1.58 16.61 -3.21
C GLN A 115 0.23 16.10 -2.69
N PHE A 116 0.23 15.36 -1.59
CA PHE A 116 -0.98 14.81 -0.97
C PHE A 116 -0.89 14.83 0.55
N ASP A 117 -2.06 14.89 1.21
CA ASP A 117 -2.22 14.68 2.66
C ASP A 117 -2.97 13.36 2.85
N PRO A 118 -2.36 12.32 3.46
CA PRO A 118 -2.99 11.02 3.64
C PRO A 118 -4.26 11.08 4.50
N ARG A 119 -4.40 12.08 5.38
CA ARG A 119 -5.59 12.29 6.23
C ARG A 119 -6.80 12.77 5.45
N LYS A 120 -6.60 13.30 4.23
CA LYS A 120 -7.67 13.86 3.38
C LYS A 120 -8.16 12.90 2.31
N LEU A 121 -7.45 11.80 2.07
CA LEU A 121 -7.93 10.77 1.15
C LEU A 121 -9.23 10.14 1.67
N THR A 122 -10.11 9.75 0.76
CA THR A 122 -11.30 8.96 1.08
C THR A 122 -10.90 7.49 1.15
N TRP A 123 -10.47 7.04 2.33
CA TRP A 123 -10.05 5.65 2.53
C TRP A 123 -11.24 4.69 2.39
N LEU A 124 -11.03 3.59 1.65
CA LEU A 124 -11.95 2.47 1.61
C LEU A 124 -11.60 1.47 2.72
N GLY A 125 -10.32 1.24 2.90
CA GLY A 125 -9.76 0.30 3.86
C GLY A 125 -8.40 -0.21 3.42
N SER A 126 -7.92 -1.27 4.07
CA SER A 126 -6.79 -2.07 3.61
C SER A 126 -7.23 -3.53 3.47
N ALA A 127 -6.92 -4.19 2.36
CA ALA A 127 -7.29 -5.59 2.13
C ALA A 127 -6.46 -6.57 2.96
N SER A 128 -5.32 -6.12 3.49
CA SER A 128 -4.47 -6.87 4.43
C SER A 128 -3.96 -5.95 5.51
N SER A 129 -4.08 -6.40 6.76
CA SER A 129 -3.45 -5.81 7.95
C SER A 129 -2.15 -6.51 8.33
N PHE A 130 -1.69 -7.41 7.49
CA PHE A 130 -0.46 -8.17 7.66
C PHE A 130 -0.45 -9.16 8.84
N VAL A 131 -1.58 -9.45 9.43
CA VAL A 131 -1.70 -10.36 10.58
C VAL A 131 -1.24 -11.78 10.23
N ASN A 132 -1.57 -12.23 9.00
CA ASN A 132 -1.25 -13.58 8.51
C ASN A 132 -0.11 -13.58 7.48
N ASP A 133 0.65 -12.49 7.37
CA ASP A 133 1.77 -12.37 6.42
C ASP A 133 3.07 -12.01 7.16
N ALA A 134 4.19 -12.03 6.44
CA ALA A 134 5.50 -11.57 6.90
C ALA A 134 6.20 -10.85 5.75
N TYR A 135 7.01 -9.85 6.06
CA TYR A 135 7.94 -9.29 5.08
C TYR A 135 9.30 -9.97 5.27
N ILE A 136 9.82 -10.62 4.24
CA ILE A 136 10.98 -11.50 4.36
C ILE A 136 12.15 -11.01 3.51
N LEU A 137 13.37 -11.26 4.00
CA LEU A 137 14.57 -11.24 3.17
C LEU A 137 14.80 -12.66 2.66
N ILE A 138 14.61 -12.88 1.36
CA ILE A 138 14.87 -14.13 0.68
C ILE A 138 16.06 -13.99 -0.27
N VAL A 139 16.97 -14.95 -0.22
CA VAL A 139 18.20 -14.96 -1.01
C VAL A 139 18.47 -16.35 -1.61
N ARG A 140 19.24 -16.40 -2.67
CA ARG A 140 19.77 -17.63 -3.25
C ARG A 140 20.71 -18.32 -2.26
N LYS A 141 20.75 -19.66 -2.27
CA LYS A 141 21.68 -20.45 -1.43
C LYS A 141 23.13 -20.32 -1.82
N ASP A 142 23.42 -19.95 -3.09
CA ASP A 142 24.77 -19.65 -3.59
C ASP A 142 25.24 -18.21 -3.29
N ALA A 143 24.42 -17.41 -2.61
CA ALA A 143 24.84 -16.10 -2.10
C ALA A 143 26.06 -16.24 -1.16
N PRO A 144 26.90 -15.18 -1.03
CA PRO A 144 28.17 -15.25 -0.29
C PRO A 144 28.00 -15.49 1.22
N VAL A 145 26.77 -15.47 1.74
CA VAL A 145 26.43 -15.68 3.15
C VAL A 145 25.38 -16.78 3.31
N LYS A 146 25.51 -17.60 4.37
CA LYS A 146 24.65 -18.77 4.60
C LYS A 146 23.60 -18.57 5.70
N SER A 147 23.76 -17.52 6.51
CA SER A 147 22.87 -17.22 7.64
C SER A 147 22.71 -15.72 7.82
N ILE A 148 21.74 -15.31 8.65
CA ILE A 148 21.59 -13.90 9.02
C ILE A 148 22.79 -13.39 9.82
N ASP A 149 23.43 -14.25 10.63
CA ASP A 149 24.61 -13.87 11.39
C ASP A 149 25.80 -13.61 10.46
N GLU A 150 26.01 -14.42 9.43
CA GLU A 150 27.00 -14.14 8.39
C GLU A 150 26.69 -12.86 7.62
N ALA A 151 25.42 -12.64 7.27
CA ALA A 151 24.97 -11.46 6.54
C ALA A 151 25.16 -10.13 7.33
N ARG A 152 25.37 -10.21 8.64
CA ARG A 152 25.67 -9.08 9.55
C ARG A 152 27.17 -8.83 9.74
N ARG A 153 28.03 -9.67 9.19
CA ARG A 153 29.49 -9.55 9.33
C ARG A 153 30.06 -8.64 8.26
N ALA A 154 30.73 -7.58 8.66
CA ALA A 154 31.35 -6.62 7.76
C ALA A 154 32.63 -7.15 7.04
N ASP A 155 33.22 -8.24 7.58
CA ASP A 155 34.38 -8.90 6.99
C ASP A 155 34.01 -9.92 5.88
N LEU A 156 32.74 -10.20 5.70
CA LEU A 156 32.22 -11.03 4.60
C LEU A 156 31.65 -10.15 3.47
N PRO A 157 31.60 -10.68 2.23
CA PRO A 157 30.96 -9.98 1.13
C PRO A 157 29.49 -9.67 1.45
N GLY A 158 29.05 -8.43 1.18
CA GLY A 158 27.69 -8.01 1.39
C GLY A 158 26.71 -8.65 0.40
N LEU A 159 25.45 -8.76 0.81
CA LEU A 159 24.38 -9.17 -0.07
C LEU A 159 24.09 -8.09 -1.12
N VAL A 160 23.90 -8.49 -2.37
CA VAL A 160 23.39 -7.63 -3.45
C VAL A 160 21.89 -7.89 -3.58
N LEU A 161 21.06 -6.91 -3.24
CA LEU A 161 19.61 -7.03 -3.26
C LEU A 161 18.99 -6.11 -4.31
N GLY A 162 17.93 -6.58 -4.97
CA GLY A 162 17.22 -5.82 -5.99
C GLY A 162 15.97 -5.13 -5.47
N ALA A 163 15.70 -3.92 -5.98
CA ALA A 163 14.51 -3.15 -5.67
C ALA A 163 14.00 -2.34 -6.87
N THR A 164 12.71 -2.00 -6.86
CA THR A 164 12.07 -1.26 -7.96
C THR A 164 12.32 0.24 -7.90
N ALA A 165 12.16 0.86 -6.74
CA ALA A 165 12.32 2.30 -6.57
C ALA A 165 12.60 2.67 -5.11
N ASP A 166 13.16 3.86 -4.91
CA ASP A 166 13.29 4.51 -3.61
C ASP A 166 11.91 4.84 -3.04
N GLY A 167 11.77 4.73 -1.72
CA GLY A 167 10.50 4.90 -1.02
C GLY A 167 9.56 3.70 -1.14
N GLY A 168 9.95 2.66 -1.86
CA GLY A 168 9.28 1.38 -1.86
C GLY A 168 9.84 0.45 -0.78
N THR A 169 8.98 -0.35 -0.13
CA THR A 169 9.40 -1.23 0.98
C THR A 169 10.52 -2.20 0.60
N GLY A 170 10.62 -2.59 -0.68
CA GLY A 170 11.70 -3.45 -1.18
C GLY A 170 13.08 -2.80 -1.12
N ASN A 171 13.16 -1.47 -1.15
CA ASN A 171 14.39 -0.72 -1.00
C ASN A 171 14.60 -0.25 0.45
N ASP A 172 13.56 0.26 1.10
CA ASP A 172 13.67 0.88 2.43
C ASP A 172 14.00 -0.14 3.51
N VAL A 173 13.40 -1.33 3.49
CA VAL A 173 13.58 -2.35 4.53
C VAL A 173 15.04 -2.85 4.61
N PRO A 174 15.76 -3.18 3.53
CA PRO A 174 17.18 -3.56 3.63
C PRO A 174 18.05 -2.47 4.26
N ILE A 175 17.76 -1.20 4.02
CA ILE A 175 18.49 -0.08 4.61
C ILE A 175 18.18 0.04 6.11
N ILE A 176 16.92 -0.08 6.49
CA ILE A 176 16.52 -0.14 7.90
C ILE A 176 17.23 -1.31 8.59
N LEU A 177 17.29 -2.48 7.98
CA LEU A 177 18.00 -3.64 8.53
C LEU A 177 19.52 -3.41 8.61
N ARG A 178 20.13 -2.72 7.62
CA ARG A 178 21.53 -2.29 7.71
C ARG A 178 21.79 -1.47 8.98
N ASP A 179 20.95 -0.47 9.21
CA ASP A 179 21.13 0.48 10.31
C ASP A 179 20.78 -0.15 11.68
N THR A 180 19.78 -1.01 11.75
CA THR A 180 19.21 -1.52 12.99
C THR A 180 19.78 -2.86 13.45
N ILE A 181 20.04 -3.79 12.53
CA ILE A 181 20.57 -5.11 12.84
C ILE A 181 22.01 -5.33 12.31
N GLY A 182 22.54 -4.42 11.50
CA GLY A 182 23.87 -4.52 10.91
C GLY A 182 23.94 -5.38 9.65
N LEU A 183 22.84 -5.47 8.89
CA LEU A 183 22.83 -6.18 7.64
C LEU A 183 23.87 -5.56 6.67
N HIS A 184 24.82 -6.37 6.16
CA HIS A 184 25.79 -5.94 5.17
C HIS A 184 25.19 -6.10 3.78
N VAL A 185 24.72 -4.99 3.18
CA VAL A 185 23.92 -5.01 1.95
C VAL A 185 24.30 -3.89 0.99
N LYS A 186 24.26 -4.21 -0.32
CA LYS A 186 24.28 -3.27 -1.43
C LYS A 186 22.94 -3.39 -2.17
N GLN A 187 22.31 -2.26 -2.47
CA GLN A 187 21.07 -2.21 -3.25
C GLN A 187 21.35 -1.95 -4.73
N VAL A 188 20.60 -2.65 -5.58
CA VAL A 188 20.46 -2.37 -7.02
C VAL A 188 19.01 -1.94 -7.24
N VAL A 189 18.81 -0.65 -7.45
CA VAL A 189 17.49 -0.01 -7.57
C VAL A 189 17.22 0.32 -9.04
N GLY A 190 15.95 0.46 -9.40
CA GLY A 190 15.54 0.89 -10.75
C GLY A 190 14.95 -0.21 -11.62
N TYR A 191 14.70 -1.40 -11.06
CA TYR A 191 13.91 -2.40 -11.79
C TYR A 191 12.51 -1.87 -12.06
N PRO A 192 11.95 -2.08 -13.28
CA PRO A 192 10.67 -1.49 -13.65
C PRO A 192 9.49 -2.02 -12.82
N ASP A 193 9.58 -3.28 -12.40
CA ASP A 193 8.54 -3.97 -11.62
C ASP A 193 9.10 -5.13 -10.79
N SER A 194 8.24 -5.74 -9.99
CA SER A 194 8.59 -6.87 -9.12
C SER A 194 8.99 -8.13 -9.90
N ALA A 195 8.38 -8.37 -11.05
CA ALA A 195 8.68 -9.54 -11.89
C ALA A 195 10.11 -9.46 -12.46
N SER A 196 10.54 -8.27 -12.85
CA SER A 196 11.92 -8.01 -13.31
C SER A 196 12.95 -8.28 -12.20
N VAL A 197 12.63 -7.95 -10.93
CA VAL A 197 13.51 -8.29 -9.80
C VAL A 197 13.60 -9.79 -9.59
N PHE A 198 12.47 -10.52 -9.64
CA PHE A 198 12.47 -11.99 -9.54
C PHE A 198 13.32 -12.62 -10.65
N LEU A 199 13.18 -12.14 -11.89
CA LEU A 199 13.95 -12.63 -13.03
C LEU A 199 15.46 -12.40 -12.85
N ALA A 200 15.87 -11.22 -12.35
CA ALA A 200 17.27 -10.90 -12.08
C ALA A 200 17.88 -11.83 -11.01
N ILE A 201 17.09 -12.20 -9.98
CA ILE A 201 17.50 -13.18 -8.97
C ILE A 201 17.71 -14.56 -9.61
N GLU A 202 16.76 -15.03 -10.43
CA GLU A 202 16.87 -16.33 -11.13
C GLU A 202 18.10 -16.42 -12.03
N ARG A 203 18.45 -15.30 -12.68
CA ARG A 203 19.63 -15.20 -13.54
C ARG A 203 20.96 -15.07 -12.77
N GLY A 204 20.89 -14.91 -11.44
CA GLY A 204 22.09 -14.70 -10.61
C GLY A 204 22.71 -13.31 -10.72
N GLU A 205 21.99 -12.33 -11.27
CA GLU A 205 22.47 -10.94 -11.39
C GLU A 205 22.52 -10.25 -10.01
N ILE A 206 21.62 -10.66 -9.11
CA ILE A 206 21.52 -10.23 -7.71
C ILE A 206 21.26 -11.44 -6.81
N HIS A 207 21.61 -11.32 -5.53
CA HIS A 207 21.51 -12.44 -4.59
C HIS A 207 20.07 -12.67 -4.08
N GLY A 208 19.23 -11.63 -4.01
CA GLY A 208 17.89 -11.74 -3.45
C GLY A 208 17.17 -10.40 -3.35
N ARG A 209 16.13 -10.39 -2.51
CA ARG A 209 15.30 -9.20 -2.23
C ARG A 209 14.57 -9.28 -0.91
N THR A 210 14.04 -8.17 -0.46
CA THR A 210 12.95 -8.17 0.52
C THR A 210 11.59 -8.11 -0.16
N VAL A 211 10.63 -8.87 0.33
CA VAL A 211 9.31 -9.03 -0.28
C VAL A 211 8.31 -9.64 0.71
N ASP A 212 6.99 -9.46 0.47
CA ASP A 212 5.94 -10.14 1.24
C ASP A 212 6.00 -11.66 1.01
N LEU A 213 5.85 -12.44 2.08
CA LEU A 213 5.80 -13.90 2.01
C LEU A 213 4.64 -14.36 1.12
N SER A 214 3.46 -13.74 1.22
CA SER A 214 2.32 -14.00 0.35
C SER A 214 2.64 -13.77 -1.14
N THR A 215 3.44 -12.77 -1.47
CA THR A 215 3.89 -12.56 -2.86
C THR A 215 4.78 -13.70 -3.34
N VAL A 216 5.71 -14.19 -2.50
CA VAL A 216 6.54 -15.36 -2.87
C VAL A 216 5.66 -16.60 -3.04
N LYS A 217 4.73 -16.86 -2.12
CA LYS A 217 3.77 -17.98 -2.23
C LYS A 217 2.95 -17.93 -3.52
N SER A 218 2.61 -16.72 -4.01
CA SER A 218 1.81 -16.53 -5.22
C SER A 218 2.62 -16.65 -6.52
N VAL A 219 3.86 -16.13 -6.52
CA VAL A 219 4.64 -15.94 -7.77
C VAL A 219 5.74 -16.99 -7.92
N LYS A 220 6.35 -17.42 -6.81
CA LYS A 220 7.50 -18.33 -6.73
C LYS A 220 7.38 -19.30 -5.55
N PRO A 221 6.27 -20.06 -5.43
CA PRO A 221 6.04 -20.94 -4.29
C PRO A 221 7.16 -21.99 -4.14
N GLU A 222 7.78 -22.40 -5.23
CA GLU A 222 8.90 -23.35 -5.25
C GLU A 222 10.13 -22.84 -4.49
N TRP A 223 10.30 -21.52 -4.34
CA TRP A 223 11.44 -20.93 -3.59
C TRP A 223 11.34 -21.17 -2.07
N LEU A 224 10.16 -21.49 -1.58
CA LEU A 224 9.91 -21.77 -0.15
C LEU A 224 10.05 -23.27 0.19
N ASN A 225 10.28 -24.14 -0.80
CA ASN A 225 10.51 -25.56 -0.53
C ASN A 225 11.85 -25.77 0.20
N PRO A 226 11.93 -26.72 1.14
CA PRO A 226 13.17 -26.99 1.89
C PRO A 226 14.38 -27.30 0.99
N ASP A 227 14.14 -27.98 -0.14
CA ASP A 227 15.17 -28.37 -1.10
C ASP A 227 15.43 -27.33 -2.19
N SER A 228 14.73 -26.17 -2.14
CA SER A 228 14.93 -25.09 -3.12
C SER A 228 16.34 -24.49 -3.05
N ASP A 229 16.74 -23.78 -4.09
CA ASP A 229 17.99 -23.00 -4.11
C ASP A 229 17.89 -21.66 -3.38
N PHE A 230 16.90 -21.49 -2.51
CA PHE A 230 16.62 -20.25 -1.77
C PHE A 230 16.56 -20.47 -0.27
N ARG A 231 16.76 -19.40 0.48
CA ARG A 231 16.60 -19.35 1.93
C ARG A 231 16.05 -18.01 2.39
N VAL A 232 15.25 -18.02 3.44
CA VAL A 232 14.79 -16.83 4.15
C VAL A 232 15.73 -16.56 5.32
N LEU A 233 16.23 -15.32 5.42
CA LEU A 233 17.23 -14.95 6.44
C LEU A 233 16.64 -14.21 7.64
N VAL A 234 15.62 -13.38 7.42
CA VAL A 234 14.98 -12.58 8.47
C VAL A 234 13.53 -12.26 8.10
N GLN A 235 12.69 -12.13 9.10
CA GLN A 235 11.31 -11.66 9.02
C GLN A 235 11.23 -10.23 9.54
N PHE A 236 10.45 -9.39 8.87
CA PHE A 236 10.13 -8.03 9.25
C PHE A 236 8.60 -7.85 9.33
N ALA A 237 8.13 -6.81 10.00
CA ALA A 237 6.71 -6.53 10.22
C ALA A 237 5.97 -7.59 11.04
N ARG A 238 6.67 -8.23 11.98
CA ARG A 238 6.10 -9.23 12.89
C ARG A 238 6.57 -9.02 14.32
N THR A 239 5.64 -9.16 15.24
CA THR A 239 5.95 -9.18 16.68
C THR A 239 6.42 -10.55 17.17
N SER A 240 6.11 -11.60 16.41
CA SER A 240 6.52 -12.98 16.62
C SER A 240 6.80 -13.65 15.29
N ARG A 241 7.55 -14.73 15.28
CA ARG A 241 7.86 -15.48 14.06
C ARG A 241 6.60 -16.01 13.39
N HIS A 242 6.58 -15.97 12.05
CA HIS A 242 5.49 -16.51 11.25
C HIS A 242 5.42 -18.05 11.43
N PRO A 243 4.22 -18.66 11.54
CA PRO A 243 4.09 -20.13 11.72
C PRO A 243 4.80 -20.94 10.63
N ASP A 244 4.81 -20.49 9.38
CA ASP A 244 5.49 -21.18 8.28
C ASP A 244 7.01 -20.97 8.28
N LEU A 245 7.54 -20.09 9.14
CA LEU A 245 8.95 -19.74 9.21
C LEU A 245 9.44 -19.72 10.67
N PRO A 246 9.23 -20.80 11.43
CA PRO A 246 9.48 -20.81 12.91
C PRO A 246 10.97 -20.65 13.25
N ASP A 247 11.86 -21.04 12.36
CA ASP A 247 13.31 -20.99 12.57
C ASP A 247 13.95 -19.68 12.07
N VAL A 248 13.19 -18.83 11.39
CA VAL A 248 13.69 -17.54 10.87
C VAL A 248 13.46 -16.46 11.92
N PRO A 249 14.48 -15.73 12.39
CA PRO A 249 14.31 -14.69 13.40
C PRO A 249 13.58 -13.46 12.83
N THR A 250 12.88 -12.74 13.70
CA THR A 250 12.33 -11.41 13.37
C THR A 250 13.42 -10.34 13.46
N ALA A 251 13.24 -9.23 12.74
CA ALA A 251 14.14 -8.09 12.85
C ALA A 251 14.20 -7.53 14.28
N ARG A 252 13.08 -7.59 15.04
CA ARG A 252 13.02 -7.16 16.44
C ARG A 252 13.88 -8.00 17.36
N GLU A 253 14.00 -9.31 17.12
CA GLU A 253 14.89 -10.22 17.86
C GLU A 253 16.37 -9.90 17.62
N LEU A 254 16.72 -9.37 16.45
CA LEU A 254 18.07 -9.07 15.99
C LEU A 254 18.51 -7.63 16.24
N ALA A 255 17.65 -6.76 16.77
CA ALA A 255 17.94 -5.36 17.00
C ALA A 255 19.19 -5.16 17.88
N LYS A 256 20.11 -4.29 17.46
CA LYS A 256 21.39 -4.03 18.17
C LYS A 256 21.17 -3.47 19.58
N ASN A 257 20.10 -2.70 19.78
CA ASN A 257 19.74 -2.05 21.05
C ASN A 257 18.28 -1.57 20.99
N GLU A 258 17.76 -0.99 22.08
CA GLU A 258 16.39 -0.51 22.17
C GLU A 258 16.06 0.63 21.17
N ALA A 259 17.02 1.52 20.88
CA ALA A 259 16.82 2.57 19.88
C ALA A 259 16.63 1.97 18.47
N ALA A 260 17.44 0.98 18.11
CA ALA A 260 17.29 0.24 16.85
C ALA A 260 15.95 -0.51 16.79
N ARG A 261 15.53 -1.09 17.93
CA ARG A 261 14.21 -1.73 18.03
C ARG A 261 13.06 -0.76 17.79
N ALA A 262 13.13 0.43 18.40
CA ALA A 262 12.11 1.47 18.21
C ALA A 262 12.02 1.94 16.75
N VAL A 263 13.16 2.01 16.05
CA VAL A 263 13.20 2.29 14.59
C VAL A 263 12.51 1.19 13.78
N ILE A 264 12.79 -0.08 14.10
CA ILE A 264 12.11 -1.22 13.45
C ILE A 264 10.60 -1.11 13.67
N GLU A 265 10.16 -0.90 14.91
CA GLU A 265 8.74 -0.81 15.27
C GLU A 265 8.02 0.34 14.57
N LEU A 266 8.66 1.52 14.45
CA LEU A 266 8.11 2.63 13.65
C LEU A 266 7.98 2.24 12.17
N ALA A 267 9.00 1.63 11.59
CA ALA A 267 9.02 1.23 10.18
C ALA A 267 8.03 0.10 9.88
N GLU A 268 7.60 -0.63 10.90
CA GLU A 268 6.56 -1.67 10.79
C GLU A 268 5.13 -1.12 10.88
N LEU A 269 4.89 0.09 11.40
CA LEU A 269 3.54 0.67 11.50
C LEU A 269 2.78 0.69 10.16
N PRO A 270 3.39 1.04 9.02
CA PRO A 270 2.71 1.02 7.73
C PRO A 270 2.20 -0.36 7.29
N TYR A 271 2.71 -1.45 7.88
CA TYR A 271 2.25 -2.80 7.51
C TYR A 271 0.84 -3.12 7.99
N ALA A 272 0.35 -2.45 9.02
CA ALA A 272 -1.09 -2.49 9.35
C ALA A 272 -1.98 -2.00 8.20
N LEU A 273 -1.41 -1.26 7.24
CA LEU A 273 -2.03 -0.77 6.01
C LEU A 273 -1.41 -1.48 4.79
N SER A 274 -1.22 -2.79 4.86
CA SER A 274 -0.38 -3.53 3.90
C SER A 274 -0.85 -3.41 2.45
N ARG A 275 -2.17 -3.36 2.24
CA ARG A 275 -2.79 -3.24 0.91
C ARG A 275 -3.87 -2.16 0.95
N PRO A 276 -3.46 -0.87 1.02
CA PRO A 276 -4.40 0.23 1.18
C PRO A 276 -5.16 0.53 -0.11
N PHE A 277 -6.43 0.87 0.05
CA PHE A 277 -7.28 1.35 -1.03
C PHE A 277 -7.94 2.66 -0.62
N ALA A 278 -7.88 3.65 -1.50
CA ALA A 278 -8.46 4.97 -1.26
C ALA A 278 -9.06 5.54 -2.54
N ALA A 279 -10.00 6.46 -2.38
CA ALA A 279 -10.48 7.33 -3.43
C ALA A 279 -9.92 8.76 -3.21
N PRO A 280 -10.03 9.67 -4.20
CA PRO A 280 -9.65 11.06 -4.05
C PRO A 280 -10.30 11.74 -2.84
N PRO A 281 -9.74 12.85 -2.34
CA PRO A 281 -10.43 13.68 -1.36
C PRO A 281 -11.68 14.33 -1.96
N GLY A 282 -12.74 14.45 -1.15
CA GLY A 282 -13.96 15.16 -1.55
C GLY A 282 -14.96 14.34 -2.37
N VAL A 283 -14.86 13.01 -2.39
CA VAL A 283 -15.92 12.14 -2.92
C VAL A 283 -17.21 12.37 -2.13
N PRO A 284 -18.37 12.56 -2.80
CA PRO A 284 -19.65 12.74 -2.14
C PRO A 284 -19.95 11.67 -1.10
N ALA A 285 -20.38 12.06 0.10
CA ALA A 285 -20.48 11.19 1.28
C ALA A 285 -21.27 9.89 1.03
N ALA A 286 -22.38 9.96 0.27
CA ALA A 286 -23.16 8.79 -0.04
C ALA A 286 -22.39 7.75 -0.88
N ARG A 287 -21.60 8.22 -1.86
CA ARG A 287 -20.75 7.36 -2.70
C ARG A 287 -19.54 6.84 -1.94
N ALA A 288 -18.91 7.68 -1.11
CA ALA A 288 -17.81 7.25 -0.24
C ALA A 288 -18.25 6.11 0.69
N LYS A 289 -19.40 6.25 1.38
CA LYS A 289 -19.96 5.20 2.22
C LYS A 289 -20.31 3.93 1.44
N ALA A 290 -20.84 4.07 0.22
CA ALA A 290 -21.14 2.91 -0.63
C ALA A 290 -19.88 2.15 -1.02
N LEU A 291 -18.81 2.84 -1.41
CA LEU A 291 -17.50 2.23 -1.73
C LEU A 291 -16.87 1.55 -0.51
N GLN A 292 -16.89 2.21 0.65
CA GLN A 292 -16.37 1.67 1.92
C GLN A 292 -17.10 0.39 2.33
N ARG A 293 -18.44 0.40 2.24
CA ARG A 293 -19.27 -0.76 2.55
C ARG A 293 -19.00 -1.90 1.55
N ALA A 294 -19.03 -1.60 0.25
CA ALA A 294 -18.76 -2.57 -0.80
C ALA A 294 -17.37 -3.22 -0.64
N PHE A 295 -16.37 -2.45 -0.26
CA PHE A 295 -15.02 -2.94 0.01
C PHE A 295 -15.00 -3.97 1.13
N LEU A 296 -15.65 -3.71 2.27
CA LEU A 296 -15.69 -4.64 3.41
C LEU A 296 -16.58 -5.85 3.15
N GLU A 297 -17.77 -5.68 2.55
CA GLU A 297 -18.67 -6.77 2.20
C GLU A 297 -18.00 -7.76 1.24
N MET A 298 -17.29 -7.26 0.22
CA MET A 298 -16.53 -8.10 -0.70
C MET A 298 -15.49 -8.97 0.01
N GLN A 299 -14.80 -8.44 1.03
CA GLN A 299 -13.74 -9.16 1.75
C GLN A 299 -14.25 -10.39 2.52
N SER A 300 -15.57 -10.50 2.71
CA SER A 300 -16.22 -11.64 3.36
C SER A 300 -16.96 -12.55 2.36
N ASP A 301 -16.92 -12.23 1.07
CA ASP A 301 -17.58 -13.01 0.02
C ASP A 301 -16.84 -14.35 -0.23
N PRO A 302 -17.57 -15.49 -0.22
CA PRO A 302 -16.94 -16.80 -0.42
C PRO A 302 -16.17 -16.95 -1.74
N GLU A 303 -16.67 -16.36 -2.85
CA GLU A 303 -15.98 -16.44 -4.15
C GLU A 303 -14.69 -15.60 -4.12
N TYR A 304 -14.70 -14.44 -3.46
CA TYR A 304 -13.50 -13.63 -3.27
C TYR A 304 -12.47 -14.38 -2.42
N LEU A 305 -12.87 -15.00 -1.31
CA LEU A 305 -11.98 -15.75 -0.41
C LEU A 305 -11.39 -17.00 -1.10
N GLU A 306 -12.19 -17.70 -1.90
CA GLU A 306 -11.72 -18.83 -2.70
C GLU A 306 -10.65 -18.36 -3.72
N ASP A 307 -10.92 -17.28 -4.46
CA ASP A 307 -9.97 -16.74 -5.42
C ASP A 307 -8.72 -16.17 -4.75
N ALA A 308 -8.84 -15.55 -3.57
CA ALA A 308 -7.72 -15.10 -2.76
C ALA A 308 -6.81 -16.27 -2.34
N THR A 309 -7.41 -17.38 -1.94
CA THR A 309 -6.69 -18.62 -1.58
C THR A 309 -5.92 -19.17 -2.78
N LYS A 310 -6.52 -19.22 -3.98
CA LYS A 310 -5.87 -19.69 -5.21
C LYS A 310 -4.61 -18.90 -5.56
N VAL A 311 -4.60 -17.59 -5.25
CA VAL A 311 -3.44 -16.73 -5.50
C VAL A 311 -2.59 -16.47 -4.25
N SER A 312 -2.86 -17.19 -3.16
CA SER A 312 -2.10 -17.16 -1.88
C SER A 312 -1.91 -15.77 -1.29
N VAL A 313 -2.91 -14.89 -1.39
CA VAL A 313 -2.86 -13.56 -0.76
C VAL A 313 -3.46 -13.57 0.64
N ASP A 314 -2.91 -12.75 1.53
CA ASP A 314 -3.47 -12.54 2.87
C ASP A 314 -4.75 -11.70 2.80
N VAL A 315 -5.84 -12.23 3.36
CA VAL A 315 -7.09 -11.50 3.55
C VAL A 315 -7.30 -11.26 5.04
N SER A 316 -6.90 -10.07 5.48
CA SER A 316 -7.08 -9.58 6.85
C SER A 316 -7.51 -8.11 6.79
N PRO A 317 -8.73 -7.83 6.32
CA PRO A 317 -9.16 -6.48 6.01
C PRO A 317 -9.34 -5.61 7.25
N ILE A 318 -9.04 -4.31 7.08
CA ILE A 318 -9.44 -3.26 8.02
C ILE A 318 -10.21 -2.17 7.28
N GLY A 319 -11.16 -1.54 7.98
CA GLY A 319 -11.99 -0.48 7.41
C GLY A 319 -11.33 0.90 7.42
N ALA A 320 -12.01 1.86 6.81
CA ALA A 320 -11.53 3.23 6.66
C ALA A 320 -11.14 3.90 7.99
N ASP A 321 -11.95 3.72 9.04
CA ASP A 321 -11.69 4.30 10.36
C ASP A 321 -10.42 3.72 11.01
N GLU A 322 -10.14 2.45 10.80
CA GLU A 322 -8.92 1.81 11.32
C GLU A 322 -7.68 2.28 10.56
N VAL A 323 -7.82 2.49 9.24
CA VAL A 323 -6.77 3.10 8.42
C VAL A 323 -6.42 4.49 8.94
N LEU A 324 -7.42 5.35 9.20
CA LEU A 324 -7.20 6.69 9.74
C LEU A 324 -6.54 6.64 11.13
N ARG A 325 -7.00 5.75 12.02
CA ARG A 325 -6.34 5.55 13.32
C ARG A 325 -4.88 5.11 13.20
N ALA A 326 -4.55 4.28 12.22
CA ALA A 326 -3.17 3.87 11.96
C ALA A 326 -2.32 5.05 11.46
N ILE A 327 -2.87 5.89 10.58
CA ILE A 327 -2.21 7.12 10.10
C ILE A 327 -1.97 8.10 11.25
N ASP A 328 -2.95 8.29 12.13
CA ASP A 328 -2.82 9.16 13.30
C ASP A 328 -1.73 8.66 14.26
N ARG A 329 -1.60 7.34 14.47
CA ARG A 329 -0.50 6.76 15.27
C ARG A 329 0.87 7.07 14.68
N ILE A 330 1.01 7.03 13.35
CA ILE A 330 2.25 7.43 12.68
C ILE A 330 2.51 8.92 12.90
N ALA A 331 1.48 9.76 12.82
CA ALA A 331 1.60 11.21 12.97
C ALA A 331 2.07 11.66 14.36
N VAL A 332 1.79 10.86 15.41
CA VAL A 332 2.19 11.14 16.80
C VAL A 332 3.45 10.38 17.25
N ALA A 333 4.16 9.72 16.32
CA ALA A 333 5.41 9.04 16.65
C ALA A 333 6.45 10.05 17.19
N PRO A 334 7.38 9.62 18.07
CA PRO A 334 8.42 10.50 18.63
C PRO A 334 9.19 11.24 17.54
N PRO A 335 9.47 12.55 17.73
CA PRO A 335 10.14 13.38 16.72
C PRO A 335 11.47 12.79 16.23
N GLU A 336 12.26 12.16 17.12
CA GLU A 336 13.54 11.55 16.81
C GLU A 336 13.40 10.40 15.81
N LEU A 337 12.31 9.61 15.91
CA LEU A 337 12.02 8.52 14.99
C LEU A 337 11.54 9.05 13.64
N LEU A 338 10.73 10.12 13.64
CA LEU A 338 10.32 10.78 12.38
C LEU A 338 11.51 11.44 11.69
N ASP A 339 12.46 12.01 12.44
CA ASP A 339 13.71 12.57 11.90
C ASP A 339 14.61 11.48 11.33
N TYR A 340 14.69 10.32 11.97
CA TYR A 340 15.37 9.16 11.39
C TYR A 340 14.73 8.76 10.06
N ALA A 341 13.42 8.63 10.02
CA ALA A 341 12.70 8.29 8.79
C ALA A 341 12.92 9.32 7.66
N ARG A 342 12.98 10.63 8.00
CA ARG A 342 13.33 11.69 7.04
C ARG A 342 14.73 11.55 6.49
N ARG A 343 15.73 11.28 7.35
CA ARG A 343 17.13 11.06 6.93
C ARG A 343 17.24 9.84 6.02
N LEU A 344 16.63 8.73 6.41
CA LEU A 344 16.59 7.51 5.61
C LEU A 344 16.05 7.77 4.20
N LEU A 345 14.93 8.48 4.08
CA LEU A 345 14.35 8.83 2.78
C LEU A 345 15.18 9.87 2.02
N ALA A 346 16.00 10.69 2.69
CA ALA A 346 16.91 11.64 2.05
C ALA A 346 18.16 10.95 1.50
N GLU A 347 18.75 10.00 2.24
CA GLU A 347 19.90 9.18 1.78
C GLU A 347 19.55 8.41 0.51
N LEU A 348 18.33 7.84 0.46
CA LEU A 348 17.82 7.11 -0.69
C LEU A 348 17.70 7.95 -1.97
N ARG A 349 17.60 9.28 -1.83
CA ARG A 349 17.50 10.23 -2.96
C ARG A 349 18.82 10.83 -3.40
N GLY A 350 19.83 10.81 -2.54
CA GLY A 350 21.15 11.42 -2.79
C GLY A 350 22.19 10.45 -3.34
N GLY A 351 21.89 9.17 -3.44
CA GLY A 351 22.81 8.11 -3.86
C GLY A 351 22.67 7.68 -5.32
N GLY A 352 21.97 8.47 -6.16
CA GLY A 352 21.80 8.22 -7.59
C GLY A 352 22.73 9.06 -8.47
#